data_95009530ddf77b67fb90c727d7a047d5
#
_entry.id   95009530ddf77b67fb90c727d7a047d5
#
_cell.length_a   1.000
_cell.length_b   1.000
_cell.length_c   1.000
_cell.angle_alpha   90.00
_cell.angle_beta   90.00
_cell.angle_gamma   90.00
#
_symmetry.space_group_name_H-M   'P 1'
#
loop_
_entity.id
_entity.type
_entity.pdbx_description
1 polymer ?
#
loop_
_entity_poly.entity_id
_entity_poly.type
_entity_poly.pdbx_seq_one_letter_code
_entity_poly.pdbx_strand_id
1 'polypeptide(L)'
;MDRIVFVIPDMPGGGTERVVALLANEYCRRGIRVTILLFAGSETAYPLCDGIEVVSVGHPSGGRIGERIGRIRRMRRFYRENKGCQIWSFSVMGAVFSAVAALGQRHFVLVSERNDPHQYEHPRIRNLSYRMANVVICQTPDAAKSFPAAIRRKAVVIPNPLELEGTVPYEGERQLRIVAVGRLNAQKNHRLLLEAFAVFARKHKAYVLEIYGKGELEEELKSLAGDLGITDRVFFQGFCDHVQEKIRSAGMYVLSSDYEGISNSMLEAMALGMPVIATDCPIGGSKMYIKDGINGLLVPVGDAQALAAAMDRLAGDAAFARQLGAEAAKVKENLAVSRIADRFLTLSEKSEKDRY
;
A
#
# COMPACT_ATOMS: atom_id res chain seq x y z
N MET A 1 -3.18 21.78 -16.91
CA MET A 1 -2.30 21.28 -15.82
C MET A 1 -0.91 21.06 -16.39
N ASP A 2 0.11 21.78 -15.88
CA ASP A 2 1.43 21.74 -16.52
C ASP A 2 2.46 20.85 -15.82
N ARG A 3 2.34 20.66 -14.51
CA ARG A 3 3.28 19.85 -13.73
C ARG A 3 2.65 19.26 -12.46
N ILE A 4 2.93 18.00 -12.18
CA ILE A 4 2.62 17.31 -10.92
C ILE A 4 3.92 17.08 -10.17
N VAL A 5 3.94 17.42 -8.87
CA VAL A 5 5.05 17.18 -7.96
C VAL A 5 4.62 16.18 -6.89
N PHE A 6 5.09 14.95 -7.00
CA PHE A 6 4.92 13.95 -5.95
C PHE A 6 5.90 14.21 -4.81
N VAL A 7 5.42 14.26 -3.57
CA VAL A 7 6.24 14.51 -2.39
C VAL A 7 6.22 13.28 -1.49
N ILE A 8 7.39 12.65 -1.34
CA ILE A 8 7.55 11.41 -0.59
C ILE A 8 8.90 11.43 0.16
N PRO A 9 9.08 10.71 1.28
CA PRO A 9 10.36 10.70 1.99
C PRO A 9 11.51 10.20 1.13
N ASP A 10 11.33 9.02 0.60
CA ASP A 10 12.28 8.22 -0.17
C ASP A 10 11.52 7.15 -0.95
N MET A 11 12.18 6.40 -1.84
CA MET A 11 11.54 5.34 -2.63
C MET A 11 12.30 3.99 -2.58
N PRO A 12 12.61 3.44 -1.40
CA PRO A 12 13.43 2.23 -1.27
C PRO A 12 12.70 0.91 -1.56
N GLY A 13 11.40 0.93 -1.94
CA GLY A 13 10.67 -0.27 -2.33
C GLY A 13 9.49 -0.65 -1.43
N GLY A 14 8.63 0.31 -1.07
CA GLY A 14 7.39 0.08 -0.33
C GLY A 14 6.13 0.19 -1.18
N GLY A 15 4.97 -0.11 -0.58
CA GLY A 15 3.69 -0.06 -1.30
C GLY A 15 3.25 1.35 -1.70
N THR A 16 3.58 2.37 -0.91
CA THR A 16 3.29 3.78 -1.23
C THR A 16 4.18 4.26 -2.36
N GLU A 17 5.45 3.93 -2.32
CA GLU A 17 6.47 4.23 -3.33
C GLU A 17 6.09 3.62 -4.68
N ARG A 18 5.60 2.38 -4.68
CA ARG A 18 5.08 1.73 -5.89
C ARG A 18 3.90 2.48 -6.49
N VAL A 19 2.95 2.93 -5.68
CA VAL A 19 1.81 3.73 -6.15
C VAL A 19 2.28 5.05 -6.77
N VAL A 20 3.27 5.72 -6.14
CA VAL A 20 3.86 6.95 -6.71
C VAL A 20 4.52 6.66 -8.05
N ALA A 21 5.32 5.60 -8.17
CA ALA A 21 5.99 5.23 -9.42
C ALA A 21 4.96 4.92 -10.53
N LEU A 22 3.91 4.14 -10.24
CA LEU A 22 2.86 3.80 -11.21
C LEU A 22 2.12 5.05 -11.71
N LEU A 23 1.71 5.95 -10.82
CA LEU A 23 1.03 7.19 -11.20
C LEU A 23 1.97 8.14 -11.94
N ALA A 24 3.21 8.29 -11.48
CA ALA A 24 4.21 9.13 -12.11
C ALA A 24 4.50 8.70 -13.56
N ASN A 25 4.71 7.40 -13.77
CA ASN A 25 4.91 6.81 -15.10
C ASN A 25 3.70 7.01 -15.99
N GLU A 26 2.49 6.81 -15.47
CA GLU A 26 1.26 7.01 -16.22
C GLU A 26 1.10 8.46 -16.67
N TYR A 27 1.33 9.43 -15.79
CA TYR A 27 1.24 10.85 -16.16
C TYR A 27 2.35 11.28 -17.12
N CYS A 28 3.56 10.76 -16.96
CA CYS A 28 4.66 11.01 -17.89
C CYS A 28 4.30 10.49 -19.30
N ARG A 29 3.75 9.28 -19.42
CA ARG A 29 3.27 8.72 -20.72
C ARG A 29 2.16 9.57 -21.36
N ARG A 30 1.34 10.25 -20.54
CA ARG A 30 0.31 11.21 -21.00
C ARG A 30 0.86 12.59 -21.36
N GLY A 31 2.17 12.81 -21.28
CA GLY A 31 2.82 14.08 -21.59
C GLY A 31 2.72 15.15 -20.50
N ILE A 32 2.28 14.78 -19.28
CA ILE A 32 2.27 15.67 -18.12
C ILE A 32 3.68 15.71 -17.53
N ARG A 33 4.21 16.89 -17.26
CA ARG A 33 5.51 17.03 -16.57
C ARG A 33 5.40 16.52 -15.14
N VAL A 34 6.24 15.57 -14.79
CA VAL A 34 6.25 14.94 -13.46
C VAL A 34 7.59 15.18 -12.77
N THR A 35 7.53 15.57 -11.51
CA THR A 35 8.68 15.62 -10.62
C THR A 35 8.40 14.78 -9.38
N ILE A 36 9.34 13.94 -8.96
CA ILE A 36 9.32 13.25 -7.66
C ILE A 36 10.28 14.00 -6.74
N LEU A 37 9.74 14.62 -5.69
CA LEU A 37 10.49 15.40 -4.72
C LEU A 37 10.71 14.55 -3.47
N LEU A 38 11.95 14.10 -3.27
CA LEU A 38 12.39 13.31 -2.14
C LEU A 38 12.88 14.23 -1.01
N PHE A 39 12.38 14.05 0.22
CA PHE A 39 12.78 14.93 1.32
C PHE A 39 13.61 14.25 2.42
N ALA A 40 13.89 12.97 2.33
CA ALA A 40 14.73 12.23 3.29
C ALA A 40 15.85 11.42 2.63
N GLY A 41 15.66 10.91 1.42
CA GLY A 41 16.63 10.09 0.69
C GLY A 41 16.85 10.55 -0.74
N SER A 42 17.47 9.69 -1.54
CA SER A 42 17.77 9.93 -2.97
C SER A 42 17.58 8.68 -3.83
N GLU A 43 17.18 7.55 -3.24
CA GLU A 43 17.07 6.27 -3.92
C GLU A 43 15.68 6.06 -4.52
N THR A 44 15.65 5.36 -5.67
CA THR A 44 14.42 4.90 -6.31
C THR A 44 14.55 3.42 -6.66
N ALA A 45 13.77 2.56 -6.03
CA ALA A 45 13.77 1.12 -6.30
C ALA A 45 12.89 0.73 -7.49
N TYR A 46 11.95 1.58 -7.88
CA TYR A 46 11.03 1.31 -8.99
C TYR A 46 11.50 1.97 -10.28
N PRO A 47 11.35 1.31 -11.45
CA PRO A 47 11.68 1.91 -12.74
C PRO A 47 10.79 3.13 -13.01
N LEU A 48 11.41 4.22 -13.46
CA LEU A 48 10.76 5.47 -13.85
C LEU A 48 11.01 5.77 -15.32
N CYS A 49 10.01 6.36 -15.99
CA CYS A 49 10.16 6.86 -17.36
C CYS A 49 11.21 7.99 -17.41
N ASP A 50 11.99 8.06 -18.49
CA ASP A 50 13.10 9.02 -18.66
C ASP A 50 12.69 10.50 -18.53
N GLY A 51 11.40 10.81 -18.76
CA GLY A 51 10.86 12.18 -18.62
C GLY A 51 10.52 12.60 -17.18
N ILE A 52 10.72 11.73 -16.17
CA ILE A 52 10.41 12.03 -14.78
C ILE A 52 11.66 12.61 -14.10
N GLU A 53 11.51 13.83 -13.59
CA GLU A 53 12.55 14.49 -12.82
C GLU A 53 12.52 14.02 -11.36
N VAL A 54 13.63 13.53 -10.82
CA VAL A 54 13.79 13.20 -9.40
C VAL A 54 14.65 14.24 -8.72
N VAL A 55 14.08 14.96 -7.75
CA VAL A 55 14.75 16.04 -7.01
C VAL A 55 14.83 15.67 -5.53
N SER A 56 16.05 15.58 -5.00
CA SER A 56 16.27 15.42 -3.56
C SER A 56 16.45 16.78 -2.89
N VAL A 57 15.65 17.06 -1.86
CA VAL A 57 15.78 18.23 -0.98
C VAL A 57 16.21 17.85 0.43
N GLY A 58 16.56 16.58 0.64
CA GLY A 58 17.05 16.02 1.89
C GLY A 58 18.58 15.94 1.88
N HIS A 59 19.28 16.85 2.55
CA HIS A 59 20.69 16.67 2.90
C HIS A 59 20.88 16.91 4.39
N PRO A 60 21.57 15.99 5.10
CA PRO A 60 21.88 16.16 6.51
C PRO A 60 23.03 17.16 6.67
N SER A 61 22.72 18.41 7.00
CA SER A 61 23.74 19.35 7.49
C SER A 61 23.10 20.21 8.57
N GLY A 62 23.34 19.84 9.81
CA GLY A 62 22.84 20.57 10.97
C GLY A 62 22.00 19.69 11.91
N GLY A 63 21.84 20.09 13.18
CA GLY A 63 21.00 19.37 14.14
C GLY A 63 19.55 19.25 13.69
N ARG A 64 18.78 18.33 14.28
CA ARG A 64 17.40 17.92 13.88
C ARG A 64 16.45 19.07 13.53
N ILE A 65 16.54 20.24 14.21
CA ILE A 65 15.68 21.40 13.95
C ILE A 65 16.16 22.18 12.72
N GLY A 66 17.47 22.45 12.63
CA GLY A 66 18.07 23.16 11.49
C GLY A 66 17.85 22.44 10.17
N GLU A 67 17.90 21.13 10.20
CA GLU A 67 17.63 20.24 9.05
C GLU A 67 16.18 20.36 8.57
N ARG A 68 15.19 20.36 9.49
CA ARG A 68 13.77 20.55 9.14
C ARG A 68 13.52 21.92 8.50
N ILE A 69 14.08 22.97 9.06
CA ILE A 69 13.97 24.34 8.53
C ILE A 69 14.62 24.43 7.15
N GLY A 70 15.83 23.88 6.99
CA GLY A 70 16.54 23.84 5.71
C GLY A 70 15.73 23.13 4.62
N ARG A 71 15.11 21.99 4.94
CA ARG A 71 14.24 21.23 4.06
C ARG A 71 13.04 22.06 3.60
N ILE A 72 12.31 22.69 4.54
CA ILE A 72 11.17 23.56 4.22
C ILE A 72 11.61 24.72 3.32
N ARG A 73 12.78 25.35 3.56
CA ARG A 73 13.30 26.44 2.72
C ARG A 73 13.61 25.96 1.31
N ARG A 74 14.23 24.78 1.13
CA ARG A 74 14.50 24.21 -0.20
C ARG A 74 13.21 23.86 -0.94
N MET A 75 12.24 23.23 -0.28
CA MET A 75 10.91 22.96 -0.85
C MET A 75 10.21 24.24 -1.25
N ARG A 76 10.22 25.27 -0.39
CA ARG A 76 9.63 26.58 -0.68
C ARG A 76 10.27 27.26 -1.89
N ARG A 77 11.59 27.17 -2.02
CA ARG A 77 12.31 27.68 -3.19
C ARG A 77 11.89 26.92 -4.44
N PHE A 78 11.87 25.61 -4.40
CA PHE A 78 11.42 24.76 -5.51
C PHE A 78 10.00 25.11 -5.97
N TYR A 79 9.05 25.29 -5.03
CA TYR A 79 7.69 25.68 -5.38
C TYR A 79 7.59 27.07 -5.99
N ARG A 80 8.40 28.04 -5.55
CA ARG A 80 8.45 29.37 -6.16
C ARG A 80 9.00 29.36 -7.59
N GLU A 81 9.96 28.50 -7.87
CA GLU A 81 10.55 28.31 -9.20
C GLU A 81 9.60 27.54 -10.13
N ASN A 82 8.67 26.73 -9.58
CA ASN A 82 7.69 25.94 -10.31
C ASN A 82 6.25 26.42 -10.04
N LYS A 83 5.97 27.67 -10.35
CA LYS A 83 4.66 28.31 -10.12
C LYS A 83 3.53 27.51 -10.78
N GLY A 84 2.41 27.35 -10.07
CA GLY A 84 1.22 26.67 -10.58
C GLY A 84 1.34 25.13 -10.61
N CYS A 85 2.46 24.53 -10.17
CA CYS A 85 2.53 23.08 -10.05
C CYS A 85 1.51 22.55 -9.02
N GLN A 86 1.05 21.35 -9.24
CA GLN A 86 0.24 20.62 -8.26
C GLN A 86 1.18 19.85 -7.31
N ILE A 87 0.94 19.94 -6.02
CA ILE A 87 1.72 19.28 -4.97
C ILE A 87 0.91 18.11 -4.43
N TRP A 88 1.40 16.90 -4.65
CA TRP A 88 0.73 15.67 -4.24
C TRP A 88 1.58 14.92 -3.21
N SER A 89 1.23 15.01 -1.93
CA SER A 89 1.99 14.41 -0.83
C SER A 89 1.47 13.02 -0.48
N PHE A 90 2.34 12.03 -0.57
CA PHE A 90 2.04 10.61 -0.29
C PHE A 90 2.58 10.13 1.06
N SER A 91 2.83 11.06 1.98
CA SER A 91 3.17 10.77 3.37
C SER A 91 2.71 11.90 4.29
N VAL A 92 2.48 11.59 5.56
CA VAL A 92 2.07 12.59 6.56
C VAL A 92 3.14 13.69 6.70
N MET A 93 4.42 13.33 6.79
CA MET A 93 5.48 14.32 6.90
C MET A 93 5.65 15.15 5.64
N GLY A 94 5.47 14.54 4.46
CA GLY A 94 5.42 15.27 3.18
C GLY A 94 4.30 16.30 3.16
N ALA A 95 3.11 15.94 3.68
CA ALA A 95 1.98 16.87 3.80
C ALA A 95 2.31 18.03 4.75
N VAL A 96 2.95 17.76 5.90
CA VAL A 96 3.36 18.80 6.86
C VAL A 96 4.37 19.77 6.22
N PHE A 97 5.41 19.25 5.59
CA PHE A 97 6.42 20.09 4.94
C PHE A 97 5.83 20.87 3.77
N SER A 98 5.01 20.25 2.94
CA SER A 98 4.35 20.91 1.81
C SER A 98 3.40 22.00 2.25
N ALA A 99 2.60 21.77 3.30
CA ALA A 99 1.70 22.77 3.85
C ALA A 99 2.42 24.04 4.27
N VAL A 100 3.55 23.90 4.96
CA VAL A 100 4.38 25.05 5.41
C VAL A 100 5.12 25.68 4.24
N ALA A 101 5.73 24.89 3.36
CA ALA A 101 6.52 25.39 2.24
C ALA A 101 5.67 26.14 1.20
N ALA A 102 4.42 25.72 0.98
CA ALA A 102 3.48 26.32 0.03
C ALA A 102 2.73 27.56 0.59
N LEU A 103 2.91 27.90 1.87
CA LEU A 103 2.24 29.08 2.47
C LEU A 103 2.49 30.37 1.67
N GLY A 104 1.38 31.08 1.34
CA GLY A 104 1.44 32.31 0.56
C GLY A 104 1.75 32.11 -0.92
N GLN A 105 1.72 30.87 -1.41
CA GLN A 105 1.85 30.52 -2.83
C GLN A 105 0.55 29.90 -3.34
N ARG A 106 0.26 30.07 -4.64
CA ARG A 106 -0.96 29.54 -5.27
C ARG A 106 -0.67 28.17 -5.90
N HIS A 107 -0.67 27.12 -5.07
CA HIS A 107 -0.56 25.74 -5.53
C HIS A 107 -1.84 24.96 -5.18
N PHE A 108 -2.16 23.96 -5.98
CA PHE A 108 -3.11 22.92 -5.59
C PHE A 108 -2.36 21.89 -4.74
N VAL A 109 -2.84 21.63 -3.54
CA VAL A 109 -2.23 20.67 -2.62
C VAL A 109 -3.18 19.52 -2.39
N LEU A 110 -2.75 18.31 -2.77
CA LEU A 110 -3.40 17.05 -2.49
C LEU A 110 -2.55 16.28 -1.48
N VAL A 111 -3.18 15.72 -0.46
CA VAL A 111 -2.54 14.80 0.47
C VAL A 111 -3.18 13.44 0.39
N SER A 112 -2.38 12.38 0.47
CA SER A 112 -2.84 11.00 0.43
C SER A 112 -2.49 10.29 1.74
N GLU A 113 -3.52 9.92 2.50
CA GLU A 113 -3.40 9.04 3.65
C GLU A 113 -3.31 7.60 3.18
N ARG A 114 -2.24 6.91 3.59
CA ARG A 114 -1.87 5.60 3.03
C ARG A 114 -1.91 4.47 4.05
N ASN A 115 -2.25 4.77 5.29
CA ASN A 115 -2.32 3.80 6.37
C ASN A 115 -3.49 4.11 7.31
N ASP A 116 -3.60 3.39 8.43
CA ASP A 116 -4.58 3.69 9.46
C ASP A 116 -4.27 5.03 10.13
N PRO A 117 -5.17 6.03 10.02
CA PRO A 117 -4.98 7.33 10.64
C PRO A 117 -4.80 7.28 12.17
N HIS A 118 -5.29 6.24 12.85
CA HIS A 118 -5.16 6.09 14.29
C HIS A 118 -3.75 5.70 14.74
N GLN A 119 -2.93 5.13 13.84
CA GLN A 119 -1.56 4.72 14.14
C GLN A 119 -0.54 5.87 14.10
N TYR A 120 -0.96 7.11 13.81
CA TYR A 120 -0.03 8.23 13.74
C TYR A 120 0.12 8.91 15.10
N GLU A 121 1.35 8.98 15.62
CA GLU A 121 1.67 9.49 16.96
C GLU A 121 1.27 10.97 17.21
N HIS A 122 1.28 11.80 16.14
CA HIS A 122 1.01 13.23 16.25
C HIS A 122 -0.21 13.69 15.44
N PRO A 123 -1.43 13.23 15.77
CA PRO A 123 -2.62 13.46 14.95
C PRO A 123 -2.98 14.95 14.80
N ARG A 124 -2.63 15.79 15.79
CA ARG A 124 -2.90 17.24 15.72
C ARG A 124 -2.10 17.92 14.59
N ILE A 125 -0.81 17.58 14.44
CA ILE A 125 0.07 18.15 13.39
C ILE A 125 -0.39 17.66 12.03
N ARG A 126 -0.66 16.37 11.87
CA ARG A 126 -1.23 15.79 10.65
C ARG A 126 -2.54 16.48 10.27
N ASN A 127 -3.48 16.58 11.20
CA ASN A 127 -4.79 17.17 10.94
C ASN A 127 -4.68 18.65 10.55
N LEU A 128 -3.73 19.40 11.12
CA LEU A 128 -3.48 20.79 10.73
C LEU A 128 -3.01 20.86 9.27
N SER A 129 -2.03 20.06 8.86
CA SER A 129 -1.55 20.04 7.48
C SER A 129 -2.63 19.59 6.49
N TYR A 130 -3.43 18.59 6.88
CA TYR A 130 -4.55 18.12 6.04
C TYR A 130 -5.67 19.17 5.91
N ARG A 131 -5.91 19.98 6.94
CA ARG A 131 -6.84 21.13 6.83
C ARG A 131 -6.38 22.19 5.82
N MET A 132 -5.08 22.32 5.60
CA MET A 132 -4.50 23.26 4.66
C MET A 132 -4.51 22.73 3.20
N ALA A 133 -4.59 21.42 3.01
CA ALA A 133 -4.69 20.82 1.68
C ALA A 133 -6.04 21.13 1.01
N ASN A 134 -6.10 21.09 -0.32
CA ASN A 134 -7.34 21.23 -1.11
C ASN A 134 -8.17 19.93 -1.06
N VAL A 135 -7.51 18.79 -1.19
CA VAL A 135 -8.13 17.45 -1.21
C VAL A 135 -7.33 16.52 -0.32
N VAL A 136 -8.04 15.63 0.37
CA VAL A 136 -7.45 14.54 1.15
C VAL A 136 -7.90 13.21 0.53
N ILE A 137 -6.96 12.43 0.03
CA ILE A 137 -7.24 11.09 -0.49
C ILE A 137 -7.13 10.10 0.66
N CYS A 138 -8.16 9.31 0.84
CA CYS A 138 -8.18 8.16 1.73
C CYS A 138 -8.29 6.88 0.93
N GLN A 139 -7.72 5.79 1.41
CA GLN A 139 -7.80 4.50 0.71
C GLN A 139 -9.17 3.83 0.92
N THR A 140 -9.78 4.04 2.07
CA THR A 140 -11.04 3.41 2.46
C THR A 140 -12.06 4.42 2.98
N PRO A 141 -13.37 4.11 2.94
CA PRO A 141 -14.39 4.93 3.56
C PRO A 141 -14.20 5.09 5.07
N ASP A 142 -13.70 4.06 5.77
CA ASP A 142 -13.51 4.10 7.21
C ASP A 142 -12.32 5.01 7.58
N ALA A 143 -11.25 5.01 6.78
CA ALA A 143 -10.19 6.01 6.92
C ALA A 143 -10.73 7.44 6.79
N ALA A 144 -11.57 7.70 5.79
CA ALA A 144 -12.17 9.02 5.60
C ALA A 144 -13.05 9.44 6.79
N LYS A 145 -13.84 8.49 7.36
CA LYS A 145 -14.70 8.74 8.52
C LYS A 145 -13.93 9.04 9.81
N SER A 146 -12.70 8.52 9.94
CA SER A 146 -11.87 8.72 11.14
C SER A 146 -11.37 10.16 11.32
N PHE A 147 -11.45 10.99 10.28
CA PHE A 147 -11.01 12.38 10.32
C PHE A 147 -12.06 13.34 10.89
N PRO A 148 -11.64 14.46 11.53
CA PRO A 148 -12.54 15.55 11.92
C PRO A 148 -13.34 16.11 10.74
N ALA A 149 -14.53 16.64 11.01
CA ALA A 149 -15.49 17.11 9.99
C ALA A 149 -14.88 18.04 8.92
N ALA A 150 -13.95 18.93 9.33
CA ALA A 150 -13.29 19.87 8.40
C ALA A 150 -12.39 19.17 7.37
N ILE A 151 -11.79 18.02 7.71
CA ILE A 151 -10.98 17.20 6.78
C ILE A 151 -11.91 16.27 6.02
N ARG A 152 -12.86 15.62 6.70
CA ARG A 152 -13.82 14.68 6.10
C ARG A 152 -14.60 15.26 4.93
N ARG A 153 -14.98 16.56 4.98
CA ARG A 153 -15.69 17.25 3.89
C ARG A 153 -14.93 17.28 2.57
N LYS A 154 -13.61 17.19 2.59
CA LYS A 154 -12.74 17.18 1.41
C LYS A 154 -11.99 15.86 1.23
N ALA A 155 -12.35 14.85 2.03
CA ALA A 155 -11.83 13.51 1.89
C ALA A 155 -12.52 12.78 0.72
N VAL A 156 -11.74 12.18 -0.15
CA VAL A 156 -12.20 11.39 -1.28
C VAL A 156 -11.56 10.01 -1.20
N VAL A 157 -12.35 8.97 -1.42
CA VAL A 157 -11.83 7.60 -1.41
C VAL A 157 -11.35 7.23 -2.81
N ILE A 158 -10.03 7.05 -2.96
CA ILE A 158 -9.40 6.52 -4.17
C ILE A 158 -8.49 5.36 -3.78
N PRO A 159 -8.74 4.15 -4.33
CA PRO A 159 -7.90 2.98 -4.07
C PRO A 159 -6.52 3.09 -4.71
N ASN A 160 -5.68 2.08 -4.43
CA ASN A 160 -4.39 1.95 -5.07
C ASN A 160 -4.53 1.55 -6.53
N PRO A 161 -3.75 2.13 -7.45
CA PRO A 161 -3.58 1.56 -8.77
C PRO A 161 -2.82 0.24 -8.67
N LEU A 162 -3.17 -0.71 -9.51
CA LEU A 162 -2.40 -1.94 -9.72
C LEU A 162 -1.91 -2.01 -11.16
N GLU A 163 -0.65 -2.40 -11.31
CA GLU A 163 -0.11 -2.79 -12.59
C GLU A 163 -0.51 -4.24 -12.87
N LEU A 164 -1.54 -4.39 -13.67
CA LEU A 164 -2.15 -5.68 -13.98
C LEU A 164 -2.06 -6.02 -15.46
N GLU A 165 -1.29 -5.23 -16.24
CA GLU A 165 -1.07 -5.50 -17.65
C GLU A 165 -0.37 -6.86 -17.81
N GLY A 166 -0.96 -7.73 -18.61
CA GLY A 166 -0.47 -9.10 -18.80
C GLY A 166 -0.75 -10.06 -17.63
N THR A 167 -1.34 -9.61 -16.52
CA THR A 167 -1.71 -10.50 -15.42
C THR A 167 -2.94 -11.35 -15.80
N VAL A 168 -2.70 -12.64 -16.00
CA VAL A 168 -3.75 -13.62 -16.28
C VAL A 168 -3.94 -14.50 -15.03
N PRO A 169 -5.18 -14.76 -14.59
CA PRO A 169 -5.45 -15.72 -13.54
C PRO A 169 -4.77 -17.06 -13.85
N TYR A 170 -4.24 -17.70 -12.83
CA TYR A 170 -3.59 -19.00 -13.00
C TYR A 170 -4.64 -20.10 -13.16
N GLU A 171 -4.64 -20.79 -14.29
CA GLU A 171 -5.61 -21.83 -14.64
C GLU A 171 -5.11 -23.26 -14.36
N GLY A 172 -3.82 -23.42 -14.01
CA GLY A 172 -3.22 -24.73 -13.71
C GLY A 172 -3.61 -25.28 -12.33
N GLU A 173 -3.15 -26.49 -12.04
CA GLU A 173 -3.27 -27.07 -10.72
C GLU A 173 -2.42 -26.29 -9.70
N ARG A 174 -3.06 -25.86 -8.60
CA ARG A 174 -2.37 -25.06 -7.58
C ARG A 174 -1.53 -25.97 -6.68
N GLN A 175 -0.34 -25.48 -6.38
CA GLN A 175 0.60 -26.16 -5.50
C GLN A 175 0.19 -26.07 -4.04
N LEU A 176 0.60 -27.03 -3.23
CA LEU A 176 0.31 -27.07 -1.78
C LEU A 176 1.21 -26.07 -1.02
N ARG A 177 1.11 -24.80 -1.41
CA ARG A 177 1.86 -23.68 -0.84
C ARG A 177 0.90 -22.61 -0.35
N ILE A 178 1.14 -22.14 0.87
CA ILE A 178 0.53 -20.95 1.43
C ILE A 178 1.56 -19.83 1.28
N VAL A 179 1.14 -18.68 0.81
CA VAL A 179 2.04 -17.55 0.61
C VAL A 179 1.56 -16.30 1.34
N ALA A 180 2.51 -15.56 1.89
CA ALA A 180 2.30 -14.23 2.43
C ALA A 180 3.37 -13.27 1.87
N VAL A 181 2.96 -12.02 1.56
CA VAL A 181 3.86 -11.01 1.01
C VAL A 181 3.72 -9.72 1.80
N GLY A 182 4.81 -9.27 2.42
CA GLY A 182 4.82 -8.05 3.21
C GLY A 182 6.07 -7.87 4.05
N ARG A 183 6.26 -6.68 4.62
CA ARG A 183 7.36 -6.42 5.53
C ARG A 183 7.27 -7.29 6.79
N LEU A 184 8.40 -7.76 7.29
CA LEU A 184 8.46 -8.54 8.53
C LEU A 184 8.48 -7.58 9.73
N ASN A 185 7.32 -7.01 10.04
CA ASN A 185 7.13 -6.03 11.12
C ASN A 185 5.84 -6.32 11.91
N ALA A 186 5.63 -5.61 13.01
CA ALA A 186 4.48 -5.81 13.89
C ALA A 186 3.13 -5.63 13.15
N GLN A 187 3.03 -4.65 12.22
CA GLN A 187 1.82 -4.38 11.47
C GLN A 187 1.31 -5.61 10.69
N LYS A 188 2.22 -6.34 10.05
CA LYS A 188 1.88 -7.50 9.19
C LYS A 188 1.57 -8.76 9.99
N ASN A 189 1.93 -8.78 11.26
CA ASN A 189 1.64 -9.85 12.23
C ASN A 189 1.86 -11.26 11.67
N HIS A 190 3.07 -11.51 11.13
CA HIS A 190 3.45 -12.85 10.66
C HIS A 190 3.53 -13.87 11.81
N ARG A 191 3.60 -13.41 13.08
CA ARG A 191 3.45 -14.27 14.26
C ARG A 191 2.12 -15.01 14.23
N LEU A 192 1.00 -14.28 14.04
CA LEU A 192 -0.34 -14.86 13.91
C LEU A 192 -0.41 -15.91 12.79
N LEU A 193 0.25 -15.61 11.65
CA LEU A 193 0.31 -16.53 10.52
C LEU A 193 1.05 -17.82 10.87
N LEU A 194 2.20 -17.73 11.55
CA LEU A 194 2.97 -18.90 11.99
C LEU A 194 2.19 -19.77 12.98
N GLU A 195 1.54 -19.15 13.96
CA GLU A 195 0.68 -19.84 14.94
C GLU A 195 -0.49 -20.57 14.25
N ALA A 196 -1.17 -19.92 13.32
CA ALA A 196 -2.25 -20.50 12.53
C ALA A 196 -1.74 -21.64 11.63
N PHE A 197 -0.59 -21.45 10.97
CA PHE A 197 0.03 -22.47 10.14
C PHE A 197 0.45 -23.69 10.95
N ALA A 198 0.95 -23.53 12.16
CA ALA A 198 1.31 -24.64 13.03
C ALA A 198 0.09 -25.52 13.37
N VAL A 199 -1.07 -24.92 13.59
CA VAL A 199 -2.33 -25.66 13.81
C VAL A 199 -2.75 -26.39 12.53
N PHE A 200 -2.81 -25.68 11.40
CA PHE A 200 -3.20 -26.21 10.09
C PHE A 200 -2.29 -27.36 9.64
N ALA A 201 -1.00 -27.20 9.81
CA ALA A 201 0.03 -28.12 9.35
C ALA A 201 0.00 -29.51 10.06
N ARG A 202 -0.68 -29.64 11.20
CA ARG A 202 -0.90 -30.94 11.87
C ARG A 202 -1.73 -31.89 11.01
N LYS A 203 -2.73 -31.35 10.30
CA LYS A 203 -3.59 -32.13 9.40
C LYS A 203 -3.04 -32.18 7.97
N HIS A 204 -2.44 -31.10 7.49
CA HIS A 204 -2.01 -30.92 6.09
C HIS A 204 -0.49 -30.94 5.99
N LYS A 205 0.11 -32.13 6.17
CA LYS A 205 1.56 -32.33 6.25
C LYS A 205 2.33 -31.94 4.98
N ALA A 206 1.68 -31.98 3.82
CA ALA A 206 2.31 -31.65 2.54
C ALA A 206 2.35 -30.15 2.22
N TYR A 207 1.63 -29.31 2.97
CA TYR A 207 1.66 -27.87 2.76
C TYR A 207 2.91 -27.22 3.35
N VAL A 208 3.42 -26.23 2.63
CA VAL A 208 4.50 -25.33 3.10
C VAL A 208 4.00 -23.88 3.13
N LEU A 209 4.65 -23.07 3.96
CA LEU A 209 4.42 -21.63 4.07
C LEU A 209 5.63 -20.89 3.53
N GLU A 210 5.42 -20.01 2.57
CA GLU A 210 6.43 -19.11 2.03
C GLU A 210 6.10 -17.67 2.38
N ILE A 211 7.05 -16.97 2.99
CA ILE A 211 6.91 -15.58 3.41
C ILE A 211 7.90 -14.73 2.61
N TYR A 212 7.36 -13.83 1.78
CA TYR A 212 8.13 -12.91 0.95
C TYR A 212 8.16 -11.52 1.58
N GLY A 213 9.36 -11.02 1.84
CA GLY A 213 9.62 -9.72 2.42
C GLY A 213 10.82 -9.73 3.36
N LYS A 214 11.18 -8.55 3.86
CA LYS A 214 12.24 -8.33 4.85
C LYS A 214 11.71 -7.42 5.96
N GLY A 215 12.33 -7.46 7.12
CA GLY A 215 12.02 -6.56 8.22
C GLY A 215 12.70 -6.96 9.52
N GLU A 216 12.54 -6.11 10.51
CA GLU A 216 13.22 -6.20 11.81
C GLU A 216 12.84 -7.43 12.64
N LEU A 217 11.70 -8.07 12.34
CA LEU A 217 11.24 -9.26 13.09
C LEU A 217 11.68 -10.58 12.48
N GLU A 218 12.52 -10.61 11.44
CA GLU A 218 12.86 -11.84 10.72
C GLU A 218 13.42 -12.94 11.64
N GLU A 219 14.40 -12.59 12.48
CA GLU A 219 15.04 -13.56 13.38
C GLU A 219 14.08 -14.05 14.49
N GLU A 220 13.23 -13.14 15.01
CA GLU A 220 12.20 -13.51 15.98
C GLU A 220 11.18 -14.50 15.38
N LEU A 221 10.76 -14.27 14.13
CA LEU A 221 9.83 -15.14 13.43
C LEU A 221 10.44 -16.51 13.10
N LYS A 222 11.73 -16.58 12.76
CA LYS A 222 12.46 -17.84 12.58
C LYS A 222 12.54 -18.63 13.88
N SER A 223 12.85 -17.96 15.00
CA SER A 223 12.85 -18.58 16.32
C SER A 223 11.48 -19.15 16.68
N LEU A 224 10.42 -18.36 16.46
CA LEU A 224 9.04 -18.81 16.70
C LEU A 224 8.67 -20.03 15.84
N ALA A 225 9.10 -20.10 14.59
CA ALA A 225 8.88 -21.28 13.75
C ALA A 225 9.56 -22.52 14.34
N GLY A 226 10.73 -22.36 14.98
CA GLY A 226 11.41 -23.42 15.76
C GLY A 226 10.60 -23.86 16.96
N ASP A 227 10.13 -22.94 17.78
CA ASP A 227 9.33 -23.21 18.98
C ASP A 227 8.00 -23.92 18.64
N LEU A 228 7.42 -23.59 17.49
CA LEU A 228 6.20 -24.21 16.96
C LEU A 228 6.45 -25.55 16.25
N GLY A 229 7.70 -25.96 16.04
CA GLY A 229 8.07 -27.23 15.38
C GLY A 229 7.70 -27.27 13.88
N ILE A 230 7.80 -26.15 13.19
CA ILE A 230 7.43 -26.00 11.77
C ILE A 230 8.57 -25.48 10.89
N THR A 231 9.80 -25.43 11.37
CA THR A 231 10.97 -24.86 10.67
C THR A 231 11.19 -25.48 9.30
N ASP A 232 10.98 -26.78 9.16
CA ASP A 232 11.17 -27.54 7.92
C ASP A 232 10.12 -27.22 6.83
N ARG A 233 9.07 -26.50 7.19
CA ARG A 233 7.94 -26.18 6.32
C ARG A 233 7.66 -24.68 6.17
N VAL A 234 8.47 -23.81 6.79
CA VAL A 234 8.35 -22.35 6.67
C VAL A 234 9.59 -21.79 6.01
N PHE A 235 9.41 -21.08 4.91
CA PHE A 235 10.49 -20.54 4.10
C PHE A 235 10.40 -19.01 4.03
N PHE A 236 11.40 -18.32 4.58
CA PHE A 236 11.56 -16.88 4.47
C PHE A 236 12.34 -16.58 3.19
N GLN A 237 11.62 -16.09 2.16
CA GLN A 237 12.15 -15.92 0.80
C GLN A 237 12.87 -14.58 0.58
N GLY A 238 12.82 -13.68 1.58
CA GLY A 238 13.38 -12.34 1.44
C GLY A 238 12.56 -11.45 0.50
N PHE A 239 13.12 -10.31 0.10
CA PHE A 239 12.50 -9.39 -0.84
C PHE A 239 12.59 -9.95 -2.28
N CYS A 240 11.51 -9.82 -3.04
CA CYS A 240 11.43 -10.26 -4.43
C CYS A 240 10.70 -9.21 -5.28
N ASP A 241 11.35 -8.71 -6.34
CA ASP A 241 10.80 -7.67 -7.21
C ASP A 241 9.59 -8.13 -8.01
N HIS A 242 9.63 -9.35 -8.55
CA HIS A 242 8.56 -9.95 -9.36
C HIS A 242 7.85 -11.07 -8.59
N VAL A 243 7.41 -10.75 -7.36
CA VAL A 243 6.80 -11.74 -6.47
C VAL A 243 5.56 -12.41 -7.07
N GLN A 244 4.82 -11.70 -7.93
CA GLN A 244 3.61 -12.22 -8.59
C GLN A 244 3.89 -13.49 -9.41
N GLU A 245 5.02 -13.54 -10.11
CA GLU A 245 5.42 -14.73 -10.87
C GLU A 245 5.73 -15.92 -9.97
N LYS A 246 6.32 -15.66 -8.80
CA LYS A 246 6.67 -16.70 -7.82
C LYS A 246 5.45 -17.29 -7.13
N ILE A 247 4.47 -16.45 -6.80
CA ILE A 247 3.30 -16.88 -6.01
C ILE A 247 2.13 -17.38 -6.87
N ARG A 248 2.07 -17.07 -8.18
CA ARG A 248 0.89 -17.30 -9.03
C ARG A 248 0.30 -18.72 -8.97
N SER A 249 1.14 -19.74 -8.79
CA SER A 249 0.73 -21.16 -8.71
C SER A 249 0.45 -21.64 -7.29
N ALA A 250 0.64 -20.79 -6.25
CA ALA A 250 0.40 -21.18 -4.87
C ALA A 250 -1.09 -21.46 -4.60
N GLY A 251 -1.37 -22.32 -3.62
CA GLY A 251 -2.72 -22.77 -3.28
C GLY A 251 -3.57 -21.68 -2.65
N MET A 252 -2.97 -20.84 -1.80
CA MET A 252 -3.69 -19.74 -1.16
C MET A 252 -2.72 -18.62 -0.73
N TYR A 253 -3.26 -17.43 -0.66
CA TYR A 253 -2.60 -16.24 -0.12
C TYR A 253 -3.20 -15.86 1.23
N VAL A 254 -2.35 -15.47 2.19
CA VAL A 254 -2.79 -15.06 3.53
C VAL A 254 -2.24 -13.67 3.88
N LEU A 255 -3.14 -12.79 4.36
CA LEU A 255 -2.83 -11.50 4.95
C LEU A 255 -3.26 -11.51 6.42
N SER A 256 -2.29 -11.53 7.33
CA SER A 256 -2.50 -11.63 8.79
C SER A 256 -2.41 -10.29 9.54
N SER A 257 -2.46 -9.17 8.82
CA SER A 257 -2.18 -7.83 9.36
C SER A 257 -3.12 -7.41 10.49
N ASP A 258 -2.59 -6.70 11.48
CA ASP A 258 -3.37 -6.10 12.56
C ASP A 258 -4.07 -4.81 12.12
N TYR A 259 -3.49 -4.09 11.19
CA TYR A 259 -4.07 -2.90 10.55
C TYR A 259 -3.49 -2.69 9.16
N GLU A 260 -4.31 -2.18 8.22
CA GLU A 260 -3.94 -1.91 6.84
C GLU A 260 -4.76 -0.76 6.26
N GLY A 261 -4.10 0.02 5.39
CA GLY A 261 -4.86 0.78 4.40
C GLY A 261 -5.47 -0.17 3.37
N ILE A 262 -4.84 -0.28 2.22
CA ILE A 262 -5.14 -1.33 1.23
C ILE A 262 -3.84 -2.10 0.95
N SER A 263 -3.87 -3.41 1.14
CA SER A 263 -2.73 -4.28 0.82
C SER A 263 -2.64 -4.50 -0.68
N ASN A 264 -1.60 -3.94 -1.34
CA ASN A 264 -1.37 -4.16 -2.76
C ASN A 264 -1.12 -5.64 -3.06
N SER A 265 -0.33 -6.33 -2.22
CA SER A 265 -0.03 -7.76 -2.40
C SER A 265 -1.28 -8.65 -2.30
N MET A 266 -2.24 -8.28 -1.45
CA MET A 266 -3.54 -8.96 -1.40
C MET A 266 -4.32 -8.77 -2.70
N LEU A 267 -4.39 -7.53 -3.21
CA LEU A 267 -5.10 -7.24 -4.46
C LEU A 267 -4.42 -7.91 -5.66
N GLU A 268 -3.10 -8.00 -5.67
CA GLU A 268 -2.33 -8.72 -6.68
C GLU A 268 -2.61 -10.23 -6.64
N ALA A 269 -2.64 -10.82 -5.44
CA ALA A 269 -3.02 -12.22 -5.27
C ALA A 269 -4.45 -12.50 -5.75
N MET A 270 -5.40 -11.59 -5.42
CA MET A 270 -6.76 -11.65 -5.95
C MET A 270 -6.79 -11.59 -7.48
N ALA A 271 -6.04 -10.67 -8.09
CA ALA A 271 -5.97 -10.51 -9.54
C ALA A 271 -5.38 -11.73 -10.27
N LEU A 272 -4.49 -12.47 -9.59
CA LEU A 272 -3.94 -13.76 -10.06
C LEU A 272 -4.94 -14.93 -9.90
N GLY A 273 -6.15 -14.67 -9.43
CA GLY A 273 -7.16 -15.69 -9.18
C GLY A 273 -6.82 -16.62 -8.01
N MET A 274 -5.99 -16.16 -7.06
CA MET A 274 -5.68 -16.95 -5.88
C MET A 274 -6.83 -16.90 -4.87
N PRO A 275 -7.14 -18.01 -4.18
CA PRO A 275 -7.93 -17.96 -2.96
C PRO A 275 -7.20 -17.12 -1.92
N VAL A 276 -7.88 -16.11 -1.37
CA VAL A 276 -7.31 -15.16 -0.41
C VAL A 276 -7.99 -15.29 0.94
N ILE A 277 -7.21 -15.35 2.01
CA ILE A 277 -7.65 -15.20 3.39
C ILE A 277 -7.02 -13.91 3.92
N ALA A 278 -7.81 -13.05 4.55
CA ALA A 278 -7.32 -11.83 5.16
C ALA A 278 -7.98 -11.56 6.52
N THR A 279 -7.25 -10.91 7.41
CA THR A 279 -7.85 -10.36 8.62
C THR A 279 -8.80 -9.21 8.28
N ASP A 280 -9.96 -9.11 8.94
CA ASP A 280 -10.85 -7.95 8.89
C ASP A 280 -10.29 -6.83 9.79
N CYS A 281 -9.13 -6.34 9.40
CA CYS A 281 -8.41 -5.35 10.20
C CYS A 281 -8.87 -3.91 9.94
N PRO A 282 -8.69 -2.98 10.91
CA PRO A 282 -8.81 -1.55 10.67
C PRO A 282 -7.86 -1.11 9.54
N ILE A 283 -8.22 -0.21 8.75
CA ILE A 283 -9.42 0.60 8.49
C ILE A 283 -10.26 0.03 7.36
N GLY A 284 -10.45 -1.28 7.37
CA GLY A 284 -11.37 -1.94 6.45
C GLY A 284 -10.86 -2.11 5.02
N GLY A 285 -9.55 -2.11 4.81
CA GLY A 285 -8.96 -2.32 3.48
C GLY A 285 -9.27 -3.71 2.92
N SER A 286 -9.20 -4.75 3.75
CA SER A 286 -9.55 -6.12 3.34
C SER A 286 -11.04 -6.24 3.00
N LYS A 287 -11.95 -5.81 3.88
CA LYS A 287 -13.40 -5.91 3.66
C LYS A 287 -13.95 -5.01 2.55
N MET A 288 -13.17 -4.04 2.08
CA MET A 288 -13.54 -3.23 0.91
C MET A 288 -13.53 -4.05 -0.39
N TYR A 289 -12.67 -5.07 -0.46
CA TYR A 289 -12.48 -5.90 -1.64
C TYR A 289 -12.93 -7.34 -1.46
N ILE A 290 -12.85 -7.86 -0.24
CA ILE A 290 -13.28 -9.22 0.08
C ILE A 290 -14.73 -9.20 0.58
N LYS A 291 -15.58 -9.93 -0.13
CA LYS A 291 -16.90 -10.35 0.32
C LYS A 291 -16.73 -11.77 0.83
N ASP A 292 -16.83 -11.92 2.16
CA ASP A 292 -16.58 -13.20 2.82
C ASP A 292 -17.36 -14.36 2.23
N GLY A 293 -16.67 -15.47 1.95
CA GLY A 293 -17.23 -16.66 1.32
C GLY A 293 -17.59 -16.54 -0.17
N ILE A 294 -17.36 -15.37 -0.81
CA ILE A 294 -17.66 -15.16 -2.24
C ILE A 294 -16.38 -15.02 -3.06
N ASN A 295 -15.50 -14.11 -2.70
CA ASN A 295 -14.26 -13.85 -3.43
C ASN A 295 -13.01 -13.82 -2.53
N GLY A 296 -13.12 -14.35 -1.32
CA GLY A 296 -12.08 -14.48 -0.31
C GLY A 296 -12.71 -14.84 1.03
N LEU A 297 -11.87 -15.02 2.05
CA LEU A 297 -12.32 -15.27 3.41
C LEU A 297 -11.79 -14.14 4.32
N LEU A 298 -12.66 -13.66 5.22
CA LEU A 298 -12.30 -12.70 6.26
C LEU A 298 -12.30 -13.40 7.63
N VAL A 299 -11.25 -13.15 8.40
CA VAL A 299 -11.12 -13.68 9.76
C VAL A 299 -10.88 -12.55 10.77
N PRO A 300 -11.25 -12.71 12.05
CA PRO A 300 -10.95 -11.71 13.06
C PRO A 300 -9.44 -11.47 13.22
N VAL A 301 -9.05 -10.24 13.55
CA VAL A 301 -7.67 -9.90 13.90
C VAL A 301 -7.25 -10.65 15.16
N GLY A 302 -6.03 -11.21 15.16
CA GLY A 302 -5.45 -11.90 16.31
C GLY A 302 -6.01 -13.29 16.58
N ASP A 303 -6.90 -13.82 15.73
CA ASP A 303 -7.50 -15.15 15.90
C ASP A 303 -6.79 -16.21 15.02
N ALA A 304 -5.76 -16.86 15.60
CA ALA A 304 -5.01 -17.91 14.92
C ALA A 304 -5.87 -19.16 14.62
N GLN A 305 -6.89 -19.45 15.43
CA GLN A 305 -7.76 -20.60 15.22
C GLN A 305 -8.71 -20.35 14.03
N ALA A 306 -9.31 -19.16 13.95
CA ALA A 306 -10.14 -18.78 12.80
C ALA A 306 -9.31 -18.77 11.50
N LEU A 307 -8.07 -18.27 11.56
CA LEU A 307 -7.16 -18.25 10.41
C LEU A 307 -6.80 -19.69 9.96
N ALA A 308 -6.48 -20.58 10.90
CA ALA A 308 -6.22 -21.99 10.62
C ALA A 308 -7.46 -22.70 10.04
N ALA A 309 -8.65 -22.44 10.59
CA ALA A 309 -9.90 -23.00 10.08
C ALA A 309 -10.22 -22.52 8.64
N ALA A 310 -9.92 -21.26 8.32
CA ALA A 310 -10.05 -20.74 6.96
C ALA A 310 -9.09 -21.45 5.97
N MET A 311 -7.83 -21.69 6.38
CA MET A 311 -6.88 -22.48 5.61
C MET A 311 -7.38 -23.92 5.40
N ASP A 312 -7.90 -24.56 6.48
CA ASP A 312 -8.46 -25.91 6.47
C ASP A 312 -9.61 -26.02 5.45
N ARG A 313 -10.51 -25.02 5.44
CA ARG A 313 -11.65 -24.96 4.51
C ARG A 313 -11.22 -24.90 3.05
N LEU A 314 -10.20 -24.07 2.75
CA LEU A 314 -9.68 -23.96 1.36
C LEU A 314 -8.91 -25.21 0.93
N ALA A 315 -8.16 -25.84 1.84
CA ALA A 315 -7.43 -27.06 1.55
C ALA A 315 -8.35 -28.28 1.40
N GLY A 316 -9.48 -28.30 2.14
CA GLY A 316 -10.46 -29.38 2.11
C GLY A 316 -11.46 -29.35 0.95
N ASP A 317 -11.66 -28.17 0.32
CA ASP A 317 -12.61 -27.99 -0.77
C ASP A 317 -11.97 -27.23 -1.95
N ALA A 318 -11.37 -27.99 -2.85
CA ALA A 318 -10.69 -27.44 -4.03
C ALA A 318 -11.68 -26.76 -5.02
N ALA A 319 -12.95 -27.15 -5.04
CA ALA A 319 -13.96 -26.52 -5.89
C ALA A 319 -14.32 -25.15 -5.35
N PHE A 320 -14.55 -25.04 -4.06
CA PHE A 320 -14.78 -23.78 -3.36
C PHE A 320 -13.58 -22.83 -3.50
N ALA A 321 -12.35 -23.32 -3.30
CA ALA A 321 -11.13 -22.52 -3.45
C ALA A 321 -11.00 -21.97 -4.88
N ARG A 322 -11.26 -22.76 -5.91
CA ARG A 322 -11.27 -22.31 -7.32
C ARG A 322 -12.35 -21.25 -7.57
N GLN A 323 -13.56 -21.45 -7.07
CA GLN A 323 -14.65 -20.47 -7.21
C GLN A 323 -14.28 -19.13 -6.57
N LEU A 324 -13.76 -19.15 -5.34
CA LEU A 324 -13.27 -17.94 -4.65
C LEU A 324 -12.20 -17.21 -5.46
N GLY A 325 -11.21 -17.94 -5.99
CA GLY A 325 -10.16 -17.36 -6.80
C GLY A 325 -10.67 -16.73 -8.10
N ALA A 326 -11.61 -17.39 -8.79
CA ALA A 326 -12.24 -16.86 -10.01
C ALA A 326 -13.01 -15.55 -9.75
N GLU A 327 -13.76 -15.49 -8.65
CA GLU A 327 -14.46 -14.26 -8.24
C GLU A 327 -13.47 -13.17 -7.78
N ALA A 328 -12.39 -13.54 -7.08
CA ALA A 328 -11.32 -12.61 -6.67
C ALA A 328 -10.68 -11.92 -7.87
N ALA A 329 -10.46 -12.63 -8.98
CA ALA A 329 -9.80 -12.10 -10.17
C ALA A 329 -10.53 -10.90 -10.80
N LYS A 330 -11.82 -10.73 -10.55
CA LYS A 330 -12.61 -9.57 -11.03
C LYS A 330 -12.19 -8.24 -10.42
N VAL A 331 -11.38 -8.25 -9.35
CA VAL A 331 -10.87 -7.03 -8.71
C VAL A 331 -10.10 -6.12 -9.67
N LYS A 332 -9.43 -6.68 -10.68
CA LYS A 332 -8.61 -5.95 -11.66
C LYS A 332 -9.39 -4.96 -12.52
N GLU A 333 -10.69 -5.17 -12.74
CA GLU A 333 -11.53 -4.31 -13.59
C GLU A 333 -11.57 -2.84 -13.13
N ASN A 334 -11.41 -2.59 -11.84
CA ASN A 334 -11.56 -1.28 -11.23
C ASN A 334 -10.24 -0.62 -10.76
N LEU A 335 -9.10 -1.32 -10.87
CA LEU A 335 -7.83 -0.91 -10.27
C LEU A 335 -6.73 -0.62 -11.30
N ALA A 336 -7.04 -0.63 -12.60
CA ALA A 336 -6.12 -0.26 -13.66
C ALA A 336 -5.48 1.12 -13.40
N VAL A 337 -4.18 1.25 -13.63
CA VAL A 337 -3.41 2.48 -13.37
C VAL A 337 -4.04 3.68 -14.06
N SER A 338 -4.43 3.55 -15.34
CA SER A 338 -5.05 4.61 -16.13
C SER A 338 -6.34 5.11 -15.50
N ARG A 339 -7.21 4.19 -15.06
CA ARG A 339 -8.51 4.53 -14.43
C ARG A 339 -8.34 5.23 -13.09
N ILE A 340 -7.39 4.79 -12.28
CA ILE A 340 -7.09 5.45 -11.00
C ILE A 340 -6.46 6.83 -11.24
N ALA A 341 -5.54 6.94 -12.19
CA ALA A 341 -4.94 8.21 -12.59
C ALA A 341 -6.00 9.24 -13.02
N ASP A 342 -7.00 8.85 -13.82
CA ASP A 342 -8.11 9.72 -14.22
C ASP A 342 -8.89 10.26 -13.02
N ARG A 343 -9.12 9.43 -11.99
CA ARG A 343 -9.80 9.85 -10.77
C ARG A 343 -9.04 10.93 -10.00
N PHE A 344 -7.71 10.81 -9.92
CA PHE A 344 -6.86 11.84 -9.31
C PHE A 344 -6.88 13.15 -10.12
N LEU A 345 -6.77 13.08 -11.47
CA LEU A 345 -6.80 14.26 -12.34
C LEU A 345 -8.13 15.01 -12.24
N THR A 346 -9.25 14.30 -12.27
CA THR A 346 -10.59 14.90 -12.16
C THR A 346 -10.75 15.74 -10.89
N LEU A 347 -10.15 15.33 -9.77
CA LEU A 347 -10.22 16.09 -8.52
C LEU A 347 -9.43 17.40 -8.59
N SER A 348 -8.28 17.37 -9.24
CA SER A 348 -7.45 18.55 -9.38
C SER A 348 -8.06 19.58 -10.32
N GLU A 349 -8.68 19.15 -11.42
CA GLU A 349 -9.36 20.02 -12.38
C GLU A 349 -10.62 20.69 -11.81
N LYS A 350 -11.43 19.94 -11.04
CA LYS A 350 -12.59 20.51 -10.34
C LYS A 350 -12.21 21.61 -9.38
N SER A 351 -11.17 21.38 -8.58
CA SER A 351 -10.71 22.38 -7.62
C SER A 351 -10.04 23.59 -8.26
N GLU A 352 -9.54 23.49 -9.49
CA GLU A 352 -9.09 24.66 -10.25
C GLU A 352 -10.28 25.50 -10.74
N LYS A 353 -11.36 24.88 -11.21
CA LYS A 353 -12.58 25.56 -11.65
C LYS A 353 -13.32 26.27 -10.52
N ASP A 354 -13.31 25.73 -9.31
CA ASP A 354 -13.96 26.34 -8.14
C ASP A 354 -13.19 27.57 -7.59
N ARG A 355 -12.03 27.91 -8.16
CA ARG A 355 -11.18 29.05 -7.76
C ARG A 355 -11.36 30.30 -8.64
N TYR A 356 -12.07 30.17 -9.75
CA TYR A 356 -12.41 31.26 -10.69
C TYR A 356 -13.91 31.50 -10.73
#